data_c574d2514a376d4ffdba4109ccc36e0c
#
_entry.id   c574d2514a376d4ffdba4109ccc36e0c
#
_cell.length_a   1.000
_cell.length_b   1.000
_cell.length_c   1.000
_cell.angle_alpha   90.00
_cell.angle_beta   90.00
_cell.angle_gamma   90.00
#
_symmetry.space_group_name_H-M   'P 1'
#
loop_
_entity.id
_entity.type
_entity.pdbx_description
1 polymer ?
#
loop_
_entity_poly.entity_id
_entity_poly.type
_entity_poly.pdbx_seq_one_letter_code
_entity_poly.pdbx_strand_id
1 'polypeptide(L)'
;SAGCARIGFMTRCLYGKDITQADVVFEELGSYPSTYVGQGSNFGFTGGLIGIPAEDPRLKDAVSIAKEQGRKIVFKKASLGFKHPNQARIDVFAADGHKEFSVMTYSIGGGMFQITELDEFQIAIDGSSRQVFICCETSEGIALAEVALERIGAAWSTQRVKNRTLYTVPLTRTQNCDSILALRGQPGISFVRIAEVIMPVARKAV
;
A
#
# COMPACT_ATOMS: atom_id res chain seq x y z
N SER A 1 0.99 15.12 8.50
CA SER A 1 2.01 14.57 7.58
C SER A 1 2.42 13.13 7.92
N ALA A 2 2.55 12.73 9.22
CA ALA A 2 3.01 11.39 9.60
C ALA A 2 2.12 10.26 9.06
N GLY A 3 0.80 10.37 9.17
CA GLY A 3 -0.13 9.38 8.60
C GLY A 3 0.02 9.25 7.09
N CYS A 4 0.18 10.38 6.39
CA CYS A 4 0.40 10.40 4.93
C CYS A 4 1.73 9.75 4.54
N ALA A 5 2.79 9.96 5.33
CA ALA A 5 4.08 9.32 5.10
C ALA A 5 4.00 7.80 5.27
N ARG A 6 3.30 7.33 6.29
CA ARG A 6 3.07 5.89 6.52
C ARG A 6 2.22 5.26 5.43
N ILE A 7 1.19 5.96 4.94
CA ILE A 7 0.42 5.54 3.76
C ILE A 7 1.33 5.36 2.54
N GLY A 8 2.11 6.38 2.20
CA GLY A 8 3.04 6.31 1.07
C GLY A 8 4.07 5.20 1.23
N PHE A 9 4.64 5.05 2.42
CA PHE A 9 5.62 4.01 2.73
C PHE A 9 5.01 2.59 2.63
N MET A 10 3.80 2.39 3.15
CA MET A 10 3.08 1.12 3.00
C MET A 10 2.74 0.82 1.54
N THR A 11 2.32 1.83 0.77
CA THR A 11 2.10 1.68 -0.67
C THR A 11 3.36 1.20 -1.39
N ARG A 12 4.53 1.75 -1.03
CA ARG A 12 5.82 1.30 -1.56
C ARG A 12 6.15 -0.14 -1.12
N CYS A 13 5.87 -0.52 0.13
CA CYS A 13 6.02 -1.91 0.59
C CYS A 13 5.16 -2.88 -0.24
N LEU A 14 3.89 -2.54 -0.47
CA LEU A 14 2.97 -3.33 -1.30
C LEU A 14 3.44 -3.43 -2.76
N TYR A 15 4.05 -2.38 -3.29
CA TYR A 15 4.63 -2.41 -4.63
C TYR A 15 5.86 -3.33 -4.71
N GLY A 16 6.68 -3.35 -3.66
CA GLY A 16 7.85 -4.23 -3.55
C GLY A 16 9.06 -3.78 -4.37
N LYS A 17 9.02 -2.59 -4.96
CA LYS A 17 10.12 -1.96 -5.72
C LYS A 17 10.02 -0.44 -5.63
N ASP A 18 10.98 0.28 -6.19
CA ASP A 18 10.98 1.74 -6.19
C ASP A 18 9.82 2.31 -7.02
N ILE A 19 9.10 3.26 -6.45
CA ILE A 19 8.05 4.01 -7.15
C ILE A 19 8.71 5.19 -7.87
N THR A 20 8.60 5.19 -9.19
CA THR A 20 9.08 6.29 -10.06
C THR A 20 7.97 7.24 -10.46
N GLN A 21 6.74 6.75 -10.52
CA GLN A 21 5.56 7.55 -10.84
C GLN A 21 4.34 7.11 -10.03
N ALA A 22 3.66 8.07 -9.40
CA ALA A 22 2.39 7.85 -8.71
C ALA A 22 1.51 9.10 -8.77
N ASP A 23 0.19 8.87 -8.81
CA ASP A 23 -0.83 9.89 -8.59
C ASP A 23 -1.43 9.71 -7.19
N VAL A 24 -1.47 10.76 -6.41
CA VAL A 24 -2.21 10.86 -5.16
C VAL A 24 -3.48 11.63 -5.44
N VAL A 25 -4.61 10.92 -5.49
CA VAL A 25 -5.91 11.46 -5.85
C VAL A 25 -6.73 11.66 -4.58
N PHE A 26 -7.05 12.88 -4.25
CA PHE A 26 -7.88 13.22 -3.08
C PHE A 26 -9.36 13.18 -3.41
N GLU A 27 -10.18 12.74 -2.44
CA GLU A 27 -11.63 12.92 -2.51
C GLU A 27 -11.97 14.41 -2.59
N GLU A 28 -12.69 14.81 -3.62
CA GLU A 28 -12.97 16.23 -3.92
C GLU A 28 -13.80 16.94 -2.84
N LEU A 29 -14.68 16.21 -2.13
CA LEU A 29 -15.49 16.70 -1.02
C LEU A 29 -14.78 16.57 0.34
N GLY A 30 -13.56 16.05 0.37
CA GLY A 30 -12.77 15.86 1.57
C GLY A 30 -12.00 17.12 2.00
N SER A 31 -11.20 16.96 3.06
CA SER A 31 -10.38 18.05 3.61
C SER A 31 -9.08 18.25 2.83
N TYR A 32 -8.52 17.22 2.25
CA TYR A 32 -7.22 17.29 1.58
C TYR A 32 -7.12 18.36 0.48
N PRO A 33 -8.10 18.50 -0.46
CA PRO A 33 -7.92 19.45 -1.57
C PRO A 33 -7.60 20.88 -1.15
N SER A 34 -8.09 21.30 0.01
CA SER A 34 -7.86 22.65 0.54
C SER A 34 -6.69 22.75 1.53
N THR A 35 -6.22 21.62 2.09
CA THR A 35 -5.32 21.64 3.25
C THR A 35 -3.99 20.91 3.03
N TYR A 36 -3.85 20.10 1.99
CA TYR A 36 -2.72 19.15 1.85
C TYR A 36 -1.33 19.82 1.81
N VAL A 37 -1.24 21.04 1.28
CA VAL A 37 0.02 21.81 1.28
C VAL A 37 0.28 22.39 2.67
N GLY A 38 -0.69 23.11 3.23
CA GLY A 38 -0.55 23.78 4.52
C GLY A 38 -0.31 22.84 5.70
N GLN A 39 -0.82 21.60 5.63
CA GLN A 39 -0.62 20.58 6.65
C GLN A 39 0.58 19.65 6.37
N GLY A 40 1.33 19.88 5.29
CA GLY A 40 2.47 19.06 4.91
C GLY A 40 2.12 17.64 4.48
N SER A 41 0.88 17.39 4.03
CA SER A 41 0.46 16.09 3.53
C SER A 41 1.18 15.75 2.22
N ASN A 42 1.48 16.75 1.39
CA ASN A 42 2.29 16.60 0.18
C ASN A 42 3.69 16.05 0.50
N PHE A 43 4.36 16.57 1.54
CA PHE A 43 5.66 16.04 1.97
C PHE A 43 5.51 14.61 2.49
N GLY A 44 4.45 14.36 3.28
CA GLY A 44 4.17 13.05 3.83
C GLY A 44 4.00 12.00 2.74
N PHE A 45 3.03 12.16 1.86
CA PHE A 45 2.79 11.21 0.77
C PHE A 45 4.02 11.03 -0.12
N THR A 46 4.64 12.14 -0.56
CA THR A 46 5.83 12.06 -1.41
C THR A 46 6.96 11.32 -0.70
N GLY A 47 7.27 11.67 0.55
CA GLY A 47 8.33 11.03 1.30
C GLY A 47 8.13 9.53 1.47
N GLY A 48 6.94 9.12 1.91
CA GLY A 48 6.62 7.70 2.03
C GLY A 48 6.77 6.95 0.71
N LEU A 49 6.23 7.49 -0.38
CA LEU A 49 6.28 6.87 -1.71
C LEU A 49 7.73 6.72 -2.23
N ILE A 50 8.63 7.62 -1.87
CA ILE A 50 10.05 7.52 -2.26
C ILE A 50 10.93 6.80 -1.22
N GLY A 51 10.32 6.27 -0.14
CA GLY A 51 10.99 5.46 0.86
C GLY A 51 11.57 6.23 2.05
N ILE A 52 11.12 7.47 2.30
CA ILE A 52 11.47 8.25 3.49
C ILE A 52 10.43 7.95 4.58
N PRO A 53 10.83 7.37 5.74
CA PRO A 53 9.92 7.09 6.85
C PRO A 53 9.36 8.36 7.49
N ALA A 54 8.25 8.22 8.22
CA ALA A 54 7.56 9.36 8.86
C ALA A 54 8.43 10.09 9.91
N GLU A 55 9.38 9.40 10.51
CA GLU A 55 10.28 9.89 11.56
C GLU A 55 11.58 10.50 11.02
N ASP A 56 11.83 10.38 9.70
CA ASP A 56 13.04 10.90 9.07
C ASP A 56 12.98 12.43 8.93
N PRO A 57 13.98 13.18 9.40
CA PRO A 57 14.00 14.64 9.30
C PRO A 57 13.99 15.18 7.86
N ARG A 58 14.38 14.36 6.87
CA ARG A 58 14.33 14.71 5.45
C ARG A 58 12.91 14.74 4.88
N LEU A 59 11.90 14.30 5.64
CA LEU A 59 10.51 14.26 5.18
C LEU A 59 10.02 15.65 4.70
N LYS A 60 10.45 16.72 5.36
CA LYS A 60 10.12 18.10 4.97
C LYS A 60 10.65 18.48 3.57
N ASP A 61 11.72 17.85 3.12
CA ASP A 61 12.40 18.10 1.85
C ASP A 61 11.99 17.07 0.77
N ALA A 62 11.06 16.16 1.07
CA ALA A 62 10.71 15.01 0.24
C ALA A 62 10.30 15.38 -1.20
N VAL A 63 9.61 16.50 -1.39
CA VAL A 63 9.19 16.96 -2.73
C VAL A 63 10.40 17.35 -3.58
N SER A 64 11.38 18.05 -3.00
CA SER A 64 12.63 18.42 -3.68
C SER A 64 13.46 17.17 -4.01
N ILE A 65 13.60 16.27 -3.02
CA ILE A 65 14.31 15.00 -3.20
C ILE A 65 13.69 14.15 -4.31
N ALA A 66 12.35 14.03 -4.35
CA ALA A 66 11.66 13.31 -5.41
C ALA A 66 11.97 13.90 -6.79
N LYS A 67 11.94 15.23 -6.90
CA LYS A 67 12.25 15.95 -8.15
C LYS A 67 13.70 15.72 -8.60
N GLU A 68 14.66 15.82 -7.67
CA GLU A 68 16.09 15.57 -7.96
C GLU A 68 16.33 14.12 -8.40
N GLN A 69 15.56 13.17 -7.88
CA GLN A 69 15.61 11.76 -8.28
C GLN A 69 14.83 11.46 -9.58
N GLY A 70 14.23 12.47 -10.23
CA GLY A 70 13.42 12.28 -11.42
C GLY A 70 12.11 11.52 -11.19
N ARG A 71 11.63 11.47 -9.94
CA ARG A 71 10.37 10.79 -9.58
C ARG A 71 9.19 11.72 -9.79
N LYS A 72 8.11 11.21 -10.36
CA LYS A 72 6.91 11.96 -10.70
C LYS A 72 5.78 11.60 -9.74
N ILE A 73 5.60 12.39 -8.69
CA ILE A 73 4.47 12.28 -7.76
C ILE A 73 3.52 13.44 -8.02
N VAL A 74 2.29 13.14 -8.43
CA VAL A 74 1.29 14.15 -8.82
C VAL A 74 0.11 14.12 -7.87
N PHE A 75 -0.33 15.29 -7.44
CA PHE A 75 -1.51 15.44 -6.59
C PHE A 75 -2.71 15.89 -7.42
N LYS A 76 -3.81 15.18 -7.30
CA LYS A 76 -5.05 15.40 -8.05
C LYS A 76 -6.25 15.38 -7.11
N LYS A 77 -7.41 15.79 -7.60
CA LYS A 77 -8.71 15.62 -6.94
C LYS A 77 -9.71 14.97 -7.90
N ALA A 78 -10.55 14.11 -7.36
CA ALA A 78 -11.64 13.48 -8.09
C ALA A 78 -12.72 13.00 -7.12
N SER A 79 -13.88 12.67 -7.63
CA SER A 79 -14.90 11.98 -6.86
C SER A 79 -14.48 10.52 -6.65
N LEU A 80 -14.25 10.14 -5.40
CA LEU A 80 -13.88 8.78 -4.99
C LEU A 80 -15.03 8.07 -4.24
N GLY A 81 -16.20 8.73 -4.14
CA GLY A 81 -17.29 8.28 -3.28
C GLY A 81 -16.95 8.56 -1.80
N PHE A 82 -17.27 9.77 -1.34
CA PHE A 82 -16.91 10.28 -0.02
C PHE A 82 -17.24 9.29 1.10
N LYS A 83 -16.22 8.82 1.81
CA LYS A 83 -16.33 7.95 2.99
C LYS A 83 -15.61 8.54 4.20
N HIS A 84 -14.62 9.40 3.97
CA HIS A 84 -13.80 9.99 5.03
C HIS A 84 -13.22 11.34 4.58
N PRO A 85 -13.13 12.38 5.46
CA PRO A 85 -12.57 13.68 5.09
C PRO A 85 -11.14 13.61 4.55
N ASN A 86 -10.33 12.68 5.06
CA ASN A 86 -8.94 12.49 4.64
C ASN A 86 -8.77 11.23 3.79
N GLN A 87 -9.67 11.06 2.80
CA GLN A 87 -9.64 9.98 1.83
C GLN A 87 -8.74 10.32 0.67
N ALA A 88 -7.90 9.35 0.29
CA ALA A 88 -7.05 9.44 -0.89
C ALA A 88 -6.92 8.08 -1.56
N ARG A 89 -6.89 8.08 -2.89
CA ARG A 89 -6.45 6.93 -3.69
C ARG A 89 -5.04 7.19 -4.19
N ILE A 90 -4.18 6.19 -4.13
CA ILE A 90 -2.85 6.24 -4.73
C ILE A 90 -2.83 5.28 -5.90
N ASP A 91 -2.58 5.81 -7.09
CA ASP A 91 -2.37 5.05 -8.32
C ASP A 91 -0.86 4.98 -8.60
N VAL A 92 -0.30 3.77 -8.72
CA VAL A 92 1.13 3.54 -8.99
C VAL A 92 1.29 3.10 -10.43
N PHE A 93 2.25 3.72 -11.12
CA PHE A 93 2.51 3.50 -12.54
C PHE A 93 3.91 2.92 -12.78
N ALA A 94 4.01 2.05 -13.79
CA ALA A 94 5.28 1.62 -14.33
C ALA A 94 5.97 2.74 -15.12
N ALA A 95 7.24 2.53 -15.48
CA ALA A 95 8.04 3.51 -16.22
C ALA A 95 7.45 3.87 -17.61
N ASP A 96 6.73 2.95 -18.25
CA ASP A 96 6.03 3.17 -19.52
C ASP A 96 4.68 3.91 -19.38
N GLY A 97 4.26 4.19 -18.13
CA GLY A 97 3.06 4.95 -17.81
C GLY A 97 1.78 4.12 -17.63
N HIS A 98 1.81 2.80 -17.77
CA HIS A 98 0.63 2.00 -17.44
C HIS A 98 0.46 1.88 -15.92
N LYS A 99 -0.81 1.88 -15.47
CA LYS A 99 -1.12 1.73 -14.05
C LYS A 99 -0.92 0.27 -13.62
N GLU A 100 -0.09 0.05 -12.61
CA GLU A 100 0.19 -1.28 -12.08
C GLU A 100 -0.75 -1.68 -10.96
N PHE A 101 -1.08 -0.76 -10.06
CA PHE A 101 -2.08 -1.00 -9.01
C PHE A 101 -2.54 0.30 -8.36
N SER A 102 -3.61 0.21 -7.56
CA SER A 102 -4.10 1.31 -6.76
C SER A 102 -4.46 0.87 -5.34
N VAL A 103 -4.41 1.81 -4.40
CA VAL A 103 -4.87 1.62 -3.03
C VAL A 103 -5.79 2.75 -2.60
N MET A 104 -6.87 2.43 -1.88
CA MET A 104 -7.73 3.42 -1.22
C MET A 104 -7.30 3.56 0.23
N THR A 105 -7.12 4.80 0.68
CA THR A 105 -6.48 5.10 1.97
C THR A 105 -7.22 6.17 2.74
N TYR A 106 -7.08 6.11 4.07
CA TYR A 106 -7.57 7.13 5.00
C TYR A 106 -6.48 7.47 6.02
N SER A 107 -6.22 8.77 6.23
CA SER A 107 -5.45 9.24 7.40
C SER A 107 -6.43 9.56 8.53
N ILE A 108 -6.36 8.82 9.63
CA ILE A 108 -7.33 8.86 10.72
C ILE A 108 -6.86 9.65 11.95
N GLY A 109 -5.78 10.44 11.81
CA GLY A 109 -5.23 11.26 12.89
C GLY A 109 -4.20 10.52 13.74
N GLY A 110 -3.44 11.27 14.55
CA GLY A 110 -2.39 10.70 15.42
C GLY A 110 -1.27 9.94 14.70
N GLY A 111 -1.08 10.19 13.41
CA GLY A 111 -0.14 9.42 12.57
C GLY A 111 -0.66 8.04 12.14
N MET A 112 -1.87 7.69 12.53
CA MET A 112 -2.50 6.43 12.13
C MET A 112 -3.14 6.54 10.74
N PHE A 113 -3.29 5.39 10.10
CA PHE A 113 -3.84 5.28 8.75
C PHE A 113 -4.57 3.97 8.55
N GLN A 114 -5.32 3.90 7.47
CA GLN A 114 -5.92 2.67 6.96
C GLN A 114 -5.76 2.60 5.45
N ILE A 115 -5.48 1.41 4.93
CA ILE A 115 -5.65 1.06 3.52
C ILE A 115 -6.79 0.05 3.45
N THR A 116 -7.83 0.38 2.72
CA THR A 116 -9.09 -0.38 2.71
C THR A 116 -9.38 -1.08 1.41
N GLU A 117 -8.69 -0.68 0.33
CA GLU A 117 -8.83 -1.33 -0.96
C GLU A 117 -7.46 -1.49 -1.62
N LEU A 118 -7.27 -2.62 -2.28
CA LEU A 118 -6.15 -2.92 -3.16
C LEU A 118 -6.75 -3.32 -4.51
N ASP A 119 -6.59 -2.47 -5.52
CA ASP A 119 -7.32 -2.54 -6.77
C ASP A 119 -8.85 -2.64 -6.50
N GLU A 120 -9.51 -3.71 -6.96
CA GLU A 120 -10.93 -3.97 -6.72
C GLU A 120 -11.24 -4.75 -5.43
N PHE A 121 -10.20 -5.16 -4.68
CA PHE A 121 -10.37 -5.99 -3.48
C PHE A 121 -10.47 -5.16 -2.21
N GLN A 122 -11.37 -5.58 -1.31
CA GLN A 122 -11.45 -5.02 0.03
C GLN A 122 -10.38 -5.65 0.91
N ILE A 123 -9.59 -4.82 1.58
CA ILE A 123 -8.52 -5.25 2.49
C ILE A 123 -8.55 -4.41 3.77
N ALA A 124 -7.73 -4.77 4.74
CA ALA A 124 -7.57 -4.00 5.97
C ALA A 124 -6.09 -3.98 6.37
N ILE A 125 -5.44 -2.84 6.14
CA ILE A 125 -4.05 -2.60 6.56
C ILE A 125 -4.01 -1.33 7.39
N ASP A 126 -3.43 -1.42 8.59
CA ASP A 126 -3.16 -0.29 9.49
C ASP A 126 -1.66 -0.17 9.88
N GLY A 127 -0.83 -1.07 9.34
CA GLY A 127 0.60 -1.12 9.60
C GLY A 127 0.99 -1.80 10.93
N SER A 128 0.05 -2.36 11.67
CA SER A 128 0.31 -3.03 12.95
C SER A 128 0.67 -4.51 12.81
N SER A 129 0.30 -5.13 11.71
CA SER A 129 0.49 -6.57 11.44
C SER A 129 1.06 -6.82 10.06
N ARG A 130 1.77 -7.94 9.91
CA ARG A 130 2.30 -8.40 8.63
C ARG A 130 1.25 -9.22 7.90
N GLN A 131 1.02 -8.90 6.64
CA GLN A 131 0.06 -9.61 5.78
C GLN A 131 0.65 -9.80 4.39
N VAL A 132 0.30 -10.92 3.74
CA VAL A 132 0.61 -11.16 2.34
C VAL A 132 -0.68 -11.26 1.55
N PHE A 133 -0.67 -10.69 0.36
CA PHE A 133 -1.76 -10.71 -0.62
C PHE A 133 -1.28 -11.42 -1.87
N ILE A 134 -1.96 -12.53 -2.24
CA ILE A 134 -1.67 -13.30 -3.45
C ILE A 134 -2.89 -13.22 -4.34
N CYS A 135 -2.74 -12.68 -5.54
CA CYS A 135 -3.81 -12.61 -6.53
C CYS A 135 -3.62 -13.66 -7.62
N CYS A 136 -4.61 -14.51 -7.78
CA CYS A 136 -4.63 -15.59 -8.76
C CYS A 136 -5.70 -15.31 -9.82
N GLU A 137 -5.37 -15.58 -11.10
CA GLU A 137 -6.27 -15.39 -12.25
C GLU A 137 -6.73 -16.71 -12.87
N THR A 138 -6.06 -17.82 -12.55
CA THR A 138 -6.36 -19.14 -13.10
C THR A 138 -6.42 -20.20 -11.99
N SER A 139 -7.03 -21.35 -12.30
CA SER A 139 -7.05 -22.51 -11.40
C SER A 139 -5.64 -23.06 -11.10
N GLU A 140 -4.71 -22.94 -12.05
CA GLU A 140 -3.31 -23.30 -11.84
C GLU A 140 -2.65 -22.38 -10.80
N GLY A 141 -2.84 -21.08 -10.93
CA GLY A 141 -2.35 -20.10 -9.95
C GLY A 141 -2.92 -20.33 -8.55
N ILE A 142 -4.22 -20.67 -8.45
CA ILE A 142 -4.87 -21.05 -7.19
C ILE A 142 -4.19 -22.27 -6.57
N ALA A 143 -3.97 -23.33 -7.34
CA ALA A 143 -3.32 -24.55 -6.86
C ALA A 143 -1.89 -24.29 -6.36
N LEU A 144 -1.11 -23.47 -7.09
CA LEU A 144 0.23 -23.07 -6.69
C LEU A 144 0.22 -22.27 -5.38
N ALA A 145 -0.70 -21.32 -5.23
CA ALA A 145 -0.84 -20.53 -4.02
C ALA A 145 -1.18 -21.41 -2.80
N GLU A 146 -2.16 -22.29 -2.92
CA GLU A 146 -2.58 -23.16 -1.81
C GLU A 146 -1.47 -24.11 -1.38
N VAL A 147 -0.73 -24.71 -2.30
CA VAL A 147 0.44 -25.56 -1.97
C VAL A 147 1.50 -24.77 -1.21
N ALA A 148 1.79 -23.54 -1.62
CA ALA A 148 2.77 -22.68 -0.93
C ALA A 148 2.31 -22.29 0.46
N LEU A 149 1.01 -21.99 0.64
CA LEU A 149 0.41 -21.63 1.93
C LEU A 149 0.38 -22.81 2.90
N GLU A 150 0.02 -23.98 2.43
CA GLU A 150 0.02 -25.22 3.22
C GLU A 150 1.43 -25.54 3.75
N ARG A 151 2.46 -25.37 2.93
CA ARG A 151 3.87 -25.60 3.34
C ARG A 151 4.32 -24.76 4.52
N ILE A 152 3.82 -23.54 4.64
CA ILE A 152 4.18 -22.66 5.75
C ILE A 152 3.20 -22.75 6.92
N GLY A 153 2.14 -23.56 6.79
CA GLY A 153 1.11 -23.72 7.82
C GLY A 153 0.35 -22.43 8.12
N ALA A 154 0.22 -21.55 7.13
CA ALA A 154 -0.49 -20.28 7.30
C ALA A 154 -1.99 -20.47 7.15
N ALA A 155 -2.78 -19.75 7.96
CA ALA A 155 -4.20 -19.56 7.70
C ALA A 155 -4.38 -18.46 6.66
N TRP A 156 -5.47 -18.54 5.88
CA TRP A 156 -5.80 -17.51 4.89
C TRP A 156 -7.31 -17.32 4.77
N SER A 157 -7.69 -16.20 4.19
CA SER A 157 -9.03 -15.93 3.68
C SER A 157 -8.97 -15.61 2.19
N THR A 158 -10.09 -15.77 1.49
CA THR A 158 -10.17 -15.48 0.05
C THR A 158 -11.28 -14.50 -0.25
N GLN A 159 -11.06 -13.71 -1.30
CA GLN A 159 -12.07 -12.86 -1.92
C GLN A 159 -12.00 -13.02 -3.42
N ARG A 160 -13.16 -13.20 -4.07
CA ARG A 160 -13.24 -13.31 -5.52
C ARG A 160 -13.93 -12.10 -6.11
N VAL A 161 -13.27 -11.48 -7.08
CA VAL A 161 -13.84 -10.39 -7.89
C VAL A 161 -13.60 -10.72 -9.35
N LYS A 162 -14.68 -10.84 -10.13
CA LYS A 162 -14.65 -11.29 -11.53
C LYS A 162 -13.95 -12.65 -11.65
N ASN A 163 -12.87 -12.73 -12.42
CA ASN A 163 -12.06 -13.92 -12.63
C ASN A 163 -10.81 -14.00 -11.73
N ARG A 164 -10.66 -13.06 -10.78
CA ARG A 164 -9.50 -12.96 -9.90
C ARG A 164 -9.86 -13.40 -8.48
N THR A 165 -8.97 -14.15 -7.85
CA THR A 165 -9.08 -14.56 -6.44
C THR A 165 -7.91 -13.97 -5.66
N LEU A 166 -8.22 -13.19 -4.62
CA LEU A 166 -7.23 -12.67 -3.68
C LEU A 166 -7.17 -13.57 -2.44
N TYR A 167 -6.00 -14.02 -2.09
CA TYR A 167 -5.67 -14.64 -0.82
C TYR A 167 -5.11 -13.57 0.11
N THR A 168 -5.69 -13.44 1.31
CA THR A 168 -5.17 -12.61 2.40
C THR A 168 -4.61 -13.52 3.47
N VAL A 169 -3.32 -13.37 3.76
CA VAL A 169 -2.55 -14.27 4.61
C VAL A 169 -1.91 -13.47 5.74
N PRO A 170 -2.46 -13.52 6.97
CA PRO A 170 -1.78 -12.94 8.13
C PRO A 170 -0.53 -13.76 8.46
N LEU A 171 0.58 -13.09 8.67
CA LEU A 171 1.86 -13.70 9.03
C LEU A 171 2.40 -13.14 10.34
N THR A 172 3.12 -13.98 11.09
CA THR A 172 3.95 -13.49 12.19
C THR A 172 5.17 -12.74 11.64
N ARG A 173 5.83 -11.91 12.46
CA ARG A 173 7.02 -11.17 12.05
C ARG A 173 8.19 -12.06 11.62
N THR A 174 8.28 -13.25 12.20
CA THR A 174 9.39 -14.19 12.02
C THR A 174 9.08 -15.32 11.05
N GLN A 175 7.82 -15.41 10.57
CA GLN A 175 7.42 -16.47 9.65
C GLN A 175 8.11 -16.29 8.29
N ASN A 176 8.80 -17.33 7.82
CA ASN A 176 9.45 -17.31 6.51
C ASN A 176 8.38 -17.36 5.41
N CYS A 177 8.46 -16.46 4.45
CA CYS A 177 7.54 -16.39 3.32
C CYS A 177 8.22 -16.64 1.95
N ASP A 178 9.42 -17.21 1.92
CA ASP A 178 10.18 -17.44 0.68
C ASP A 178 9.38 -18.26 -0.34
N SER A 179 8.64 -19.28 0.11
CA SER A 179 7.79 -20.09 -0.76
C SER A 179 6.63 -19.30 -1.37
N ILE A 180 6.11 -18.28 -0.66
CA ILE A 180 5.08 -17.37 -1.17
C ILE A 180 5.71 -16.39 -2.16
N LEU A 181 6.87 -15.84 -1.84
CA LEU A 181 7.58 -14.92 -2.74
C LEU A 181 7.99 -15.58 -4.04
N ALA A 182 8.32 -16.88 -4.01
CA ALA A 182 8.63 -17.68 -5.20
C ALA A 182 7.45 -17.82 -6.18
N LEU A 183 6.22 -17.47 -5.74
CA LEU A 183 5.04 -17.43 -6.64
C LEU A 183 5.06 -16.25 -7.60
N ARG A 184 5.88 -15.22 -7.34
CA ARG A 184 6.00 -14.07 -8.24
C ARG A 184 6.42 -14.49 -9.63
N GLY A 185 5.65 -14.07 -10.65
CA GLY A 185 5.92 -14.41 -12.04
C GLY A 185 5.54 -15.83 -12.45
N GLN A 186 4.96 -16.63 -11.56
CA GLN A 186 4.44 -17.95 -11.91
C GLN A 186 3.14 -17.83 -12.73
N PRO A 187 2.87 -18.77 -13.64
CA PRO A 187 1.63 -18.78 -14.42
C PRO A 187 0.39 -18.70 -13.54
N GLY A 188 -0.55 -17.83 -13.92
CA GLY A 188 -1.80 -17.63 -13.19
C GLY A 188 -1.70 -16.85 -11.88
N ILE A 189 -0.52 -16.37 -11.50
CA ILE A 189 -0.30 -15.45 -10.37
C ILE A 189 -0.16 -14.03 -10.92
N SER A 190 -1.12 -13.16 -10.60
CA SER A 190 -1.12 -11.77 -11.03
C SER A 190 -0.14 -10.92 -10.22
N PHE A 191 -0.16 -11.09 -8.90
CA PHE A 191 0.80 -10.44 -8.00
C PHE A 191 0.94 -11.17 -6.66
N VAL A 192 2.05 -10.92 -5.99
CA VAL A 192 2.27 -11.18 -4.57
C VAL A 192 2.76 -9.89 -3.94
N ARG A 193 2.00 -9.36 -2.97
CA ARG A 193 2.28 -8.11 -2.28
C ARG A 193 2.38 -8.32 -0.77
N ILE A 194 3.26 -7.59 -0.11
CA ILE A 194 3.49 -7.70 1.33
C ILE A 194 3.22 -6.36 2.00
N ALA A 195 2.35 -6.38 3.01
CA ALA A 195 2.21 -5.31 3.98
C ALA A 195 3.10 -5.62 5.19
N GLU A 196 4.11 -4.81 5.42
CA GLU A 196 5.04 -4.96 6.54
C GLU A 196 4.53 -4.23 7.79
N VAL A 197 5.09 -4.58 8.96
CA VAL A 197 4.84 -3.85 10.20
C VAL A 197 5.63 -2.55 10.16
N ILE A 198 4.93 -1.42 10.10
CA ILE A 198 5.53 -0.07 10.06
C ILE A 198 5.07 0.82 11.23
N MET A 199 4.04 0.41 11.97
CA MET A 199 3.62 1.12 13.16
C MET A 199 4.53 0.74 14.33
N PRO A 200 4.91 1.71 15.19
CA PRO A 200 5.65 1.40 16.39
C PRO A 200 4.82 0.43 17.26
N VAL A 201 5.48 -0.59 17.78
CA VAL A 201 4.84 -1.49 18.75
C VAL A 201 4.43 -0.64 19.96
N ALA A 202 3.16 -0.63 20.29
CA ALA A 202 2.70 -0.03 21.52
C ALA A 202 3.50 -0.65 22.67
N ARG A 203 4.37 0.13 23.33
CA ARG A 203 5.01 -0.32 24.56
C ARG A 203 3.89 -0.59 25.54
N LYS A 204 3.68 -1.86 25.91
CA LYS A 204 2.84 -2.15 27.06
C LYS A 204 3.37 -1.31 28.20
N ALA A 205 2.55 -0.41 28.71
CA ALA A 205 2.87 0.25 29.99
C ALA A 205 3.10 -0.85 31.01
N VAL A 206 4.29 -0.87 31.58
CA VAL A 206 4.68 -1.75 32.68
C VAL A 206 4.01 -1.23 33.94
#